data_fd5928a146f591134e1f227336041832
#
_entry.id   fd5928a146f591134e1f227336041832
#
_cell.length_a   1.000
_cell.length_b   1.000
_cell.length_c   1.000
_cell.angle_alpha   90.00
_cell.angle_beta   90.00
_cell.angle_gamma   90.00
#
_symmetry.space_group_name_H-M   'P 1'
#
loop_
_entity.id
_entity.type
_entity.pdbx_description
1 polymer ?
#
loop_
_entity_poly.entity_id
_entity_poly.type
_entity_poly.pdbx_seq_one_letter_code
_entity_poly.pdbx_strand_id
1 'polypeptide(L)'
;LHPRVRRQRQMCIRDRLDASRLMRLYHPSKIETYPDAQPKANGILQLGSPRTAAIRNPMAMRALFRLRNLINTLLREGRIDRDTKIRIEFARGLNDANRRKAIEQYQREREVENRKYAEEIHSQYAAETGREIKPSDDEVLKYRLWEEQQHVCPYTGRQIRISDFVGSAPDFDIEHTLPQARGGDDSQMNKTLCENRFNRETKRAKLPAELSNHVEIMERIESFGWREKMESLQ
;
A
#
# COMPACT_ATOMS: atom_id res chain seq x y z
N LEU A 1 -9.05 -15.58 13.02
CA LEU A 1 -9.01 -14.68 11.84
C LEU A 1 -8.66 -15.50 10.61
N HIS A 2 -9.57 -15.52 9.62
CA HIS A 2 -9.48 -16.36 8.42
C HIS A 2 -8.20 -16.05 7.63
N PRO A 3 -7.44 -17.04 7.10
CA PRO A 3 -6.16 -16.83 6.39
C PRO A 3 -6.24 -15.87 5.18
N ARG A 4 -7.41 -15.76 4.54
CA ARG A 4 -7.68 -14.81 3.45
C ARG A 4 -7.61 -13.34 3.89
N VAL A 5 -8.18 -13.01 5.05
CA VAL A 5 -8.16 -11.63 5.60
C VAL A 5 -6.72 -11.20 5.95
N ARG A 6 -5.90 -12.13 6.44
CA ARG A 6 -4.48 -11.87 6.72
C ARG A 6 -3.66 -11.61 5.45
N ARG A 7 -3.96 -12.30 4.34
CA ARG A 7 -3.31 -12.08 3.03
C ARG A 7 -3.73 -10.76 2.39
N GLN A 8 -5.00 -10.39 2.48
CA GLN A 8 -5.50 -9.11 1.97
C GLN A 8 -4.91 -7.93 2.72
N ARG A 9 -4.84 -7.98 4.06
CA ARG A 9 -4.17 -6.95 4.86
C ARG A 9 -2.68 -6.82 4.53
N GLN A 10 -1.99 -7.91 4.25
CA GLN A 10 -0.57 -7.87 3.84
C GLN A 10 -0.37 -7.28 2.43
N MET A 11 -1.27 -7.52 1.49
CA MET A 11 -1.23 -6.91 0.15
C MET A 11 -1.46 -5.40 0.23
N CYS A 12 -2.52 -4.95 0.91
CA CYS A 12 -2.83 -3.53 1.08
C CYS A 12 -1.70 -2.73 1.76
N ILE A 13 -0.94 -3.34 2.68
CA ILE A 13 0.20 -2.70 3.33
C ILE A 13 1.40 -2.60 2.38
N ARG A 14 1.58 -3.58 1.51
CA ARG A 14 2.70 -3.65 0.56
C ARG A 14 2.58 -2.58 -0.53
N ASP A 15 1.38 -2.30 -1.01
CA ASP A 15 1.12 -1.33 -2.07
C ASP A 15 1.15 0.14 -1.58
N ARG A 16 0.97 0.35 -0.25
CA ARG A 16 0.99 1.68 0.38
C ARG A 16 2.35 2.13 0.91
N LEU A 17 3.31 1.22 0.98
CA LEU A 17 4.68 1.60 1.33
C LEU A 17 5.39 2.08 0.07
N ASP A 18 5.19 3.36 -0.23
CA ASP A 18 5.96 4.07 -1.22
C ASP A 18 7.47 3.81 -1.02
N ALA A 19 8.18 3.55 -2.13
CA ALA A 19 9.62 3.31 -2.13
C ALA A 19 10.39 4.45 -1.44
N SER A 20 9.93 5.69 -1.54
CA SER A 20 10.50 6.87 -0.88
C SER A 20 10.35 6.84 0.64
N ARG A 21 9.26 6.26 1.14
CA ARG A 21 8.99 6.08 2.57
C ARG A 21 9.80 4.92 3.15
N LEU A 22 10.00 3.86 2.36
CA LEU A 22 10.92 2.76 2.67
C LEU A 22 12.37 3.26 2.74
N MET A 23 12.80 4.09 1.81
CA MET A 23 14.14 4.69 1.78
C MET A 23 14.42 5.59 2.98
N ARG A 24 13.42 6.26 3.56
CA ARG A 24 13.56 7.03 4.81
C ARG A 24 13.72 6.16 6.05
N LEU A 25 13.16 4.96 6.05
CA LEU A 25 13.25 4.00 7.16
C LEU A 25 14.50 3.14 7.11
N TYR A 26 15.15 3.02 5.95
CA TYR A 26 16.32 2.18 5.75
C TYR A 26 17.50 2.95 5.18
N HIS A 27 18.63 2.81 5.84
CA HIS A 27 19.88 3.13 5.16
C HIS A 27 20.08 2.14 4.00
N PRO A 28 20.39 2.59 2.75
CA PRO A 28 20.55 1.71 1.59
C PRO A 28 21.46 0.50 1.83
N SER A 29 22.53 0.68 2.62
CA SER A 29 23.44 -0.41 3.00
C SER A 29 22.81 -1.54 3.80
N LYS A 30 21.62 -1.35 4.39
CA LYS A 30 20.88 -2.39 5.12
C LYS A 30 19.94 -3.21 4.22
N ILE A 31 19.66 -2.71 3.02
CA ILE A 31 18.79 -3.37 2.04
C ILE A 31 19.61 -4.34 1.17
N GLU A 32 20.90 -4.06 0.98
CA GLU A 32 21.78 -4.90 0.21
C GLU A 32 22.06 -6.24 0.91
N THR A 33 21.85 -7.33 0.19
CA THR A 33 22.06 -8.67 0.71
C THR A 33 23.54 -9.00 0.90
N TYR A 34 24.39 -8.50 -0.02
CA TYR A 34 25.85 -8.67 0.05
C TYR A 34 26.55 -7.30 0.05
N PRO A 35 27.70 -7.18 0.71
CA PRO A 35 28.57 -6.04 0.50
C PRO A 35 29.21 -6.13 -0.90
N ASP A 36 29.69 -5.01 -1.41
CA ASP A 36 30.44 -4.97 -2.67
C ASP A 36 31.60 -5.96 -2.67
N ALA A 37 31.83 -6.58 -3.84
CA ALA A 37 32.98 -7.46 -4.02
C ALA A 37 34.29 -6.67 -3.87
N GLN A 38 35.21 -7.20 -3.06
CA GLN A 38 36.51 -6.59 -2.78
C GLN A 38 37.63 -7.44 -3.34
N PRO A 39 38.69 -6.82 -3.89
CA PRO A 39 39.89 -7.57 -4.32
C PRO A 39 40.60 -8.13 -3.09
N LYS A 40 41.02 -9.41 -3.18
CA LYS A 40 41.94 -10.01 -2.22
C LYS A 40 43.40 -9.70 -2.56
N ALA A 41 44.31 -10.12 -1.69
CA ALA A 41 45.75 -9.94 -1.86
C ALA A 41 46.31 -10.51 -3.21
N ASN A 42 45.62 -11.48 -3.81
CA ASN A 42 45.93 -12.04 -5.13
C ASN A 42 45.27 -11.29 -6.31
N GLY A 43 44.63 -10.10 -6.05
CA GLY A 43 43.93 -9.32 -7.08
C GLY A 43 42.58 -9.86 -7.53
N ILE A 44 42.18 -11.04 -7.10
CA ILE A 44 40.91 -11.65 -7.50
C ILE A 44 39.79 -11.07 -6.65
N LEU A 45 38.72 -10.60 -7.32
CA LEU A 45 37.52 -10.12 -6.66
C LEU A 45 36.83 -11.24 -5.85
N GLN A 46 36.39 -10.91 -4.67
CA GLN A 46 35.65 -11.82 -3.83
C GLN A 46 34.43 -11.14 -3.20
N LEU A 47 33.29 -11.80 -3.34
CA LEU A 47 32.04 -11.40 -2.67
C LEU A 47 32.12 -11.73 -1.17
N GLY A 48 31.81 -10.77 -0.32
CA GLY A 48 31.77 -10.93 1.13
C GLY A 48 30.61 -11.81 1.61
N SER A 49 30.51 -12.01 2.93
CA SER A 49 29.41 -12.78 3.52
C SER A 49 28.09 -12.00 3.41
N PRO A 50 26.95 -12.69 3.21
CA PRO A 50 25.65 -12.04 3.20
C PRO A 50 25.37 -11.38 4.54
N ARG A 51 24.70 -10.23 4.51
CA ARG A 51 24.38 -9.45 5.72
C ARG A 51 23.28 -10.16 6.51
N THR A 52 23.60 -10.67 7.67
CA THR A 52 22.67 -11.41 8.53
C THR A 52 21.51 -10.57 9.05
N ALA A 53 21.66 -9.25 9.11
CA ALA A 53 20.60 -8.34 9.54
C ALA A 53 19.45 -8.22 8.52
N ALA A 54 19.70 -8.53 7.24
CA ALA A 54 18.71 -8.40 6.18
C ALA A 54 17.69 -9.55 6.18
N ILE A 55 18.11 -10.78 6.49
CA ILE A 55 17.28 -11.98 6.38
C ILE A 55 17.45 -12.87 7.61
N ARG A 56 16.38 -13.01 8.42
CA ARG A 56 16.38 -13.87 9.62
C ARG A 56 15.89 -15.30 9.36
N ASN A 57 15.87 -15.75 8.12
CA ASN A 57 15.48 -17.10 7.77
C ASN A 57 16.74 -17.99 7.59
N PRO A 58 16.98 -19.02 8.44
CA PRO A 58 18.16 -19.87 8.35
C PRO A 58 18.29 -20.61 7.03
N MET A 59 17.17 -21.02 6.40
CA MET A 59 17.18 -21.70 5.11
C MET A 59 17.59 -20.76 3.98
N ALA A 60 17.06 -19.54 3.99
CA ALA A 60 17.45 -18.50 3.03
C ALA A 60 18.92 -18.12 3.22
N MET A 61 19.39 -17.99 4.45
CA MET A 61 20.81 -17.71 4.73
C MET A 61 21.73 -18.82 4.19
N ARG A 62 21.36 -20.09 4.37
CA ARG A 62 22.13 -21.23 3.79
C ARG A 62 22.18 -21.13 2.26
N ALA A 63 21.08 -20.79 1.60
CA ALA A 63 21.05 -20.61 0.14
C ALA A 63 21.95 -19.46 -0.30
N LEU A 64 21.94 -18.34 0.42
CA LEU A 64 22.79 -17.18 0.14
C LEU A 64 24.28 -17.52 0.32
N PHE A 65 24.67 -18.26 1.36
CA PHE A 65 26.06 -18.71 1.50
C PHE A 65 26.50 -19.66 0.38
N ARG A 66 25.63 -20.56 -0.08
CA ARG A 66 25.91 -21.42 -1.24
C ARG A 66 26.07 -20.60 -2.51
N LEU A 67 25.19 -19.63 -2.74
CA LEU A 67 25.28 -18.71 -3.87
C LEU A 67 26.58 -17.91 -3.85
N ARG A 68 26.96 -17.35 -2.69
CA ARG A 68 28.25 -16.68 -2.53
C ARG A 68 29.42 -17.58 -2.94
N ASN A 69 29.45 -18.85 -2.51
CA ASN A 69 30.49 -19.77 -2.85
C ASN A 69 30.54 -20.03 -4.34
N LEU A 70 29.41 -20.20 -5.02
CA LEU A 70 29.31 -20.34 -6.46
C LEU A 70 29.86 -19.11 -7.20
N ILE A 71 29.41 -17.89 -6.80
CA ILE A 71 29.87 -16.63 -7.38
C ILE A 71 31.39 -16.50 -7.22
N ASN A 72 31.94 -16.78 -6.04
CA ASN A 72 33.36 -16.70 -5.78
C ASN A 72 34.17 -17.74 -6.58
N THR A 73 33.57 -18.88 -6.92
CA THR A 73 34.19 -19.86 -7.83
C THR A 73 34.21 -19.31 -9.25
N LEU A 74 33.11 -18.76 -9.75
CA LEU A 74 33.03 -18.18 -11.09
C LEU A 74 33.97 -16.99 -11.28
N LEU A 75 34.15 -16.17 -10.24
CA LEU A 75 35.11 -15.05 -10.21
C LEU A 75 36.56 -15.58 -10.32
N ARG A 76 36.92 -16.66 -9.61
CA ARG A 76 38.24 -17.29 -9.67
C ARG A 76 38.52 -17.91 -11.02
N GLU A 77 37.49 -18.45 -11.68
CA GLU A 77 37.57 -19.05 -13.00
C GLU A 77 37.55 -17.99 -14.13
N GLY A 78 37.40 -16.71 -13.80
CA GLY A 78 37.32 -15.64 -14.79
C GLY A 78 36.04 -15.66 -15.66
N ARG A 79 35.01 -16.41 -15.25
CA ARG A 79 33.77 -16.57 -16.02
C ARG A 79 32.80 -15.37 -15.82
N ILE A 80 32.95 -14.66 -14.72
CA ILE A 80 32.23 -13.41 -14.40
C ILE A 80 33.22 -12.37 -13.88
N ASP A 81 32.90 -11.11 -14.06
CA ASP A 81 33.70 -9.96 -13.69
C ASP A 81 32.94 -8.98 -12.79
N ARG A 82 33.52 -7.78 -12.57
CA ARG A 82 32.94 -6.73 -11.73
C ARG A 82 31.64 -6.15 -12.33
N ASP A 83 31.53 -6.14 -13.65
CA ASP A 83 30.40 -5.53 -14.35
C ASP A 83 29.22 -6.49 -14.54
N THR A 84 29.44 -7.78 -14.20
CA THR A 84 28.42 -8.82 -14.29
C THR A 84 27.30 -8.58 -13.28
N LYS A 85 26.10 -8.38 -13.77
CA LYS A 85 24.89 -8.20 -12.95
C LYS A 85 24.23 -9.55 -12.66
N ILE A 86 24.18 -9.92 -11.39
CA ILE A 86 23.52 -11.14 -10.93
C ILE A 86 22.14 -10.77 -10.41
N ARG A 87 21.07 -11.30 -11.05
CA ARG A 87 19.70 -11.19 -10.57
C ARG A 87 19.33 -12.43 -9.77
N ILE A 88 18.86 -12.23 -8.55
CA ILE A 88 18.39 -13.31 -7.70
C ILE A 88 16.87 -13.16 -7.58
N GLU A 89 16.14 -14.12 -8.12
CA GLU A 89 14.69 -14.18 -8.01
C GLU A 89 14.31 -15.14 -6.89
N PHE A 90 13.51 -14.67 -5.94
CA PHE A 90 12.94 -15.52 -4.92
C PHE A 90 11.46 -15.76 -5.24
N ALA A 91 11.04 -17.01 -5.20
CA ALA A 91 9.66 -17.42 -5.46
C ALA A 91 8.62 -16.79 -4.52
N ARG A 92 9.06 -16.22 -3.39
CA ARG A 92 8.26 -15.40 -2.48
C ARG A 92 9.14 -14.29 -1.93
N GLY A 93 8.64 -13.04 -1.98
CA GLY A 93 9.34 -11.89 -1.40
C GLY A 93 9.65 -12.14 0.07
N LEU A 94 10.92 -12.43 0.34
CA LEU A 94 11.43 -12.57 1.71
C LEU A 94 11.48 -11.15 2.29
N ASN A 95 10.55 -10.86 3.21
CA ASN A 95 10.63 -9.63 3.99
C ASN A 95 11.85 -9.72 4.91
N ASP A 96 12.83 -8.87 4.70
CA ASP A 96 13.94 -8.71 5.63
C ASP A 96 13.46 -8.17 6.98
N ALA A 97 14.31 -8.23 8.00
CA ALA A 97 13.96 -7.81 9.35
C ALA A 97 13.55 -6.33 9.39
N ASN A 98 14.16 -5.48 8.57
CA ASN A 98 13.89 -4.05 8.53
C ASN A 98 12.53 -3.78 7.88
N ARG A 99 12.23 -4.46 6.77
CA ARG A 99 10.94 -4.36 6.10
C ARG A 99 9.80 -4.85 7.00
N ARG A 100 10.01 -5.93 7.77
CA ARG A 100 9.02 -6.38 8.78
C ARG A 100 8.80 -5.32 9.85
N LYS A 101 9.88 -4.74 10.38
CA LYS A 101 9.79 -3.67 11.39
C LYS A 101 9.04 -2.44 10.86
N ALA A 102 9.29 -2.05 9.59
CA ALA A 102 8.55 -0.96 8.97
C ALA A 102 7.06 -1.29 8.79
N ILE A 103 6.75 -2.52 8.38
CA ILE A 103 5.37 -3.00 8.29
C ILE A 103 4.69 -2.99 9.66
N GLU A 104 5.35 -3.49 10.71
CA GLU A 104 4.85 -3.48 12.08
C GLU A 104 4.61 -2.04 12.59
N GLN A 105 5.56 -1.15 12.33
CA GLN A 105 5.42 0.26 12.70
C GLN A 105 4.24 0.91 11.97
N TYR A 106 4.13 0.72 10.66
CA TYR A 106 3.01 1.21 9.88
C TYR A 106 1.66 0.66 10.38
N GLN A 107 1.60 -0.63 10.75
CA GLN A 107 0.39 -1.23 11.32
C GLN A 107 0.00 -0.57 12.64
N ARG A 108 0.97 -0.33 13.54
CA ARG A 108 0.72 0.37 14.81
C ARG A 108 0.22 1.80 14.59
N GLU A 109 0.87 2.55 13.68
CA GLU A 109 0.43 3.90 13.33
C GLU A 109 -1.01 3.89 12.81
N ARG A 110 -1.35 2.91 11.96
CA ARG A 110 -2.71 2.74 11.44
C ARG A 110 -3.72 2.32 12.51
N GLU A 111 -3.34 1.49 13.45
CA GLU A 111 -4.20 1.10 14.59
C GLU A 111 -4.53 2.31 15.48
N VAL A 112 -3.52 3.15 15.76
CA VAL A 112 -3.71 4.40 16.52
C VAL A 112 -4.62 5.36 15.77
N GLU A 113 -4.39 5.57 14.48
CA GLU A 113 -5.22 6.41 13.63
C GLU A 113 -6.66 5.90 13.52
N ASN A 114 -6.84 4.59 13.33
CA ASN A 114 -8.19 3.98 13.29
C ASN A 114 -8.94 4.16 14.61
N ARG A 115 -8.25 4.07 15.73
CA ARG A 115 -8.87 4.33 17.04
C ARG A 115 -9.33 5.78 17.17
N LYS A 116 -8.46 6.71 16.77
CA LYS A 116 -8.80 8.14 16.74
C LYS A 116 -10.04 8.40 15.87
N TYR A 117 -10.05 7.86 14.65
CA TYR A 117 -11.21 8.00 13.76
C TYR A 117 -12.48 7.36 14.33
N ALA A 118 -12.37 6.22 15.01
CA ALA A 118 -13.53 5.62 15.67
C ALA A 118 -14.10 6.51 16.79
N GLU A 119 -13.25 7.18 17.54
CA GLU A 119 -13.65 8.12 18.57
C GLU A 119 -14.29 9.39 17.95
N GLU A 120 -13.73 9.91 16.86
CA GLU A 120 -14.27 11.04 16.11
C GLU A 120 -15.63 10.72 15.49
N ILE A 121 -15.79 9.53 14.86
CA ILE A 121 -17.07 9.07 14.32
C ILE A 121 -18.12 9.00 15.44
N HIS A 122 -17.77 8.37 16.57
CA HIS A 122 -18.68 8.25 17.69
C HIS A 122 -19.18 9.64 18.17
N SER A 123 -18.24 10.58 18.36
CA SER A 123 -18.54 11.92 18.84
C SER A 123 -19.39 12.72 17.84
N GLN A 124 -18.99 12.74 16.57
CA GLN A 124 -19.67 13.52 15.53
C GLN A 124 -21.04 12.93 15.19
N TYR A 125 -21.15 11.60 15.11
CA TYR A 125 -22.44 10.94 14.87
C TYR A 125 -23.43 11.16 16.01
N ALA A 126 -22.97 11.11 17.27
CA ALA A 126 -23.79 11.41 18.42
C ALA A 126 -24.25 12.88 18.44
N ALA A 127 -23.37 13.81 18.08
CA ALA A 127 -23.70 15.23 17.98
C ALA A 127 -24.73 15.52 16.86
N GLU A 128 -24.62 14.82 15.73
CA GLU A 128 -25.51 15.03 14.57
C GLU A 128 -26.87 14.35 14.74
N THR A 129 -26.89 13.11 15.27
CA THR A 129 -28.10 12.27 15.30
C THR A 129 -28.73 12.11 16.68
N GLY A 130 -27.99 12.45 17.74
CA GLY A 130 -28.39 12.18 19.13
C GLY A 130 -28.29 10.68 19.52
N ARG A 131 -27.64 9.87 18.72
CA ARG A 131 -27.50 8.42 18.94
C ARG A 131 -26.04 8.02 19.09
N GLU A 132 -25.76 7.10 20.00
CA GLU A 132 -24.44 6.51 20.15
C GLU A 132 -24.26 5.36 19.15
N ILE A 133 -23.06 5.24 18.59
CA ILE A 133 -22.68 4.16 17.69
C ILE A 133 -21.27 3.66 18.04
N LYS A 134 -21.05 2.36 17.84
CA LYS A 134 -19.71 1.78 17.84
C LYS A 134 -19.31 1.53 16.40
N PRO A 135 -18.41 2.34 15.83
CA PRO A 135 -18.04 2.22 14.42
C PRO A 135 -17.42 0.87 14.10
N SER A 136 -17.77 0.32 12.96
CA SER A 136 -17.12 -0.85 12.35
C SER A 136 -15.83 -0.46 11.63
N ASP A 137 -14.98 -1.46 11.31
CA ASP A 137 -13.75 -1.24 10.51
C ASP A 137 -14.07 -0.62 9.13
N ASP A 138 -15.24 -0.94 8.56
CA ASP A 138 -15.72 -0.40 7.30
C ASP A 138 -16.10 1.09 7.42
N GLU A 139 -16.80 1.46 8.47
CA GLU A 139 -17.16 2.86 8.75
C GLU A 139 -15.92 3.71 9.05
N VAL A 140 -14.90 3.16 9.71
CA VAL A 140 -13.61 3.84 9.89
C VAL A 140 -12.90 4.06 8.54
N LEU A 141 -13.00 3.10 7.61
CA LEU A 141 -12.46 3.28 6.26
C LEU A 141 -13.24 4.36 5.48
N LYS A 142 -14.58 4.34 5.57
CA LYS A 142 -15.44 5.37 4.97
C LYS A 142 -15.11 6.77 5.52
N TYR A 143 -14.91 6.90 6.82
CA TYR A 143 -14.52 8.16 7.45
C TYR A 143 -13.20 8.68 6.90
N ARG A 144 -12.20 7.82 6.73
CA ARG A 144 -10.93 8.20 6.13
C ARG A 144 -11.09 8.70 4.69
N LEU A 145 -11.88 8.00 3.87
CA LEU A 145 -12.18 8.43 2.51
C LEU A 145 -12.91 9.77 2.50
N TRP A 146 -13.84 9.97 3.42
CA TRP A 146 -14.59 11.21 3.61
C TRP A 146 -13.67 12.41 3.92
N GLU A 147 -12.70 12.22 4.82
CA GLU A 147 -11.67 13.23 5.11
C GLU A 147 -10.79 13.51 3.88
N GLU A 148 -10.33 12.45 3.19
CA GLU A 148 -9.54 12.59 1.97
C GLU A 148 -10.30 13.35 0.86
N GLN A 149 -11.62 13.26 0.83
CA GLN A 149 -12.50 13.90 -0.16
C GLN A 149 -12.97 15.30 0.27
N GLN A 150 -12.45 15.84 1.38
CA GLN A 150 -12.90 17.12 1.93
C GLN A 150 -14.43 17.19 2.10
N HIS A 151 -15.03 16.06 2.51
CA HIS A 151 -16.45 15.89 2.78
C HIS A 151 -17.38 16.03 1.56
N VAL A 152 -16.84 15.93 0.34
CA VAL A 152 -17.62 16.09 -0.91
C VAL A 152 -17.50 14.84 -1.78
N CYS A 153 -18.61 14.40 -2.36
CA CYS A 153 -18.62 13.32 -3.35
C CYS A 153 -17.94 13.77 -4.64
N PRO A 154 -16.87 13.13 -5.11
CA PRO A 154 -16.19 13.54 -6.33
C PRO A 154 -17.07 13.43 -7.58
N TYR A 155 -18.02 12.50 -7.58
CA TYR A 155 -18.89 12.22 -8.73
C TYR A 155 -20.08 13.18 -8.84
N THR A 156 -20.77 13.42 -7.71
CA THR A 156 -22.02 14.22 -7.71
C THR A 156 -21.83 15.64 -7.21
N GLY A 157 -20.71 15.94 -6.53
CA GLY A 157 -20.48 17.22 -5.88
C GLY A 157 -21.32 17.43 -4.63
N ARG A 158 -22.10 16.42 -4.20
CA ARG A 158 -22.92 16.49 -2.99
C ARG A 158 -22.01 16.50 -1.76
N GLN A 159 -22.30 17.42 -0.83
CA GLN A 159 -21.66 17.41 0.49
C GLN A 159 -22.13 16.21 1.29
N ILE A 160 -21.20 15.51 1.93
CA ILE A 160 -21.44 14.29 2.68
C ILE A 160 -21.40 14.59 4.17
N ARG A 161 -22.46 14.21 4.89
CA ARG A 161 -22.52 14.26 6.35
C ARG A 161 -22.11 12.90 6.92
N ILE A 162 -21.77 12.88 8.20
CA ILE A 162 -21.37 11.63 8.83
C ILE A 162 -22.54 10.62 8.89
N SER A 163 -23.76 11.09 9.10
CA SER A 163 -24.97 10.26 9.08
C SER A 163 -25.30 9.68 7.71
N ASP A 164 -24.73 10.23 6.61
CA ASP A 164 -24.99 9.75 5.26
C ASP A 164 -24.23 8.44 4.94
N PHE A 165 -23.15 8.12 5.70
CA PHE A 165 -22.35 6.91 5.43
C PHE A 165 -22.14 6.01 6.66
N VAL A 166 -22.56 6.46 7.86
CA VAL A 166 -22.49 5.71 9.11
C VAL A 166 -23.89 5.25 9.48
N GLY A 167 -24.02 4.01 9.97
CA GLY A 167 -25.29 3.45 10.44
C GLY A 167 -25.89 2.41 9.52
N SER A 168 -27.18 2.09 9.72
CA SER A 168 -27.83 0.92 9.11
C SER A 168 -28.33 1.12 7.68
N ALA A 169 -28.47 2.35 7.22
CA ALA A 169 -28.99 2.66 5.88
C ALA A 169 -28.21 3.83 5.25
N PRO A 170 -26.95 3.61 4.91
CA PRO A 170 -26.09 4.66 4.36
C PRO A 170 -26.52 5.04 2.94
N ASP A 171 -26.53 6.34 2.65
CA ASP A 171 -26.72 6.90 1.29
C ASP A 171 -25.43 6.82 0.47
N PHE A 172 -24.26 6.75 1.15
CA PHE A 172 -22.94 6.68 0.54
C PHE A 172 -22.24 5.37 0.91
N ASP A 173 -21.51 4.83 -0.04
CA ASP A 173 -20.73 3.61 0.15
C ASP A 173 -19.39 3.67 -0.59
N ILE A 174 -18.52 2.72 -0.29
CA ILE A 174 -17.21 2.61 -0.94
C ILE A 174 -17.40 2.17 -2.38
N GLU A 175 -16.78 2.93 -3.27
CA GLU A 175 -16.78 2.70 -4.70
C GLU A 175 -15.34 2.51 -5.19
N HIS A 176 -15.13 1.60 -6.16
CA HIS A 176 -13.84 1.41 -6.81
C HIS A 176 -13.77 2.28 -8.07
N THR A 177 -12.91 3.29 -8.05
CA THR A 177 -12.76 4.24 -9.17
C THR A 177 -12.42 3.53 -10.48
N LEU A 178 -11.44 2.60 -10.44
CA LEU A 178 -11.25 1.59 -11.46
C LEU A 178 -11.99 0.31 -11.03
N PRO A 179 -13.06 -0.07 -11.74
CA PRO A 179 -13.85 -1.24 -11.36
C PRO A 179 -13.04 -2.53 -11.33
N GLN A 180 -13.28 -3.40 -10.36
CA GLN A 180 -12.58 -4.69 -10.24
C GLN A 180 -12.78 -5.57 -11.50
N ALA A 181 -13.96 -5.50 -12.13
CA ALA A 181 -14.23 -6.21 -13.40
C ALA A 181 -13.32 -5.73 -14.56
N ARG A 182 -12.70 -4.57 -14.42
CA ARG A 182 -11.77 -3.97 -15.41
C ARG A 182 -10.31 -4.01 -14.94
N GLY A 183 -10.00 -4.79 -13.92
CA GLY A 183 -8.65 -4.97 -13.39
C GLY A 183 -8.28 -4.06 -12.21
N GLY A 184 -9.24 -3.30 -11.68
CA GLY A 184 -9.03 -2.48 -10.48
C GLY A 184 -8.70 -3.32 -9.25
N ASP A 185 -7.77 -2.82 -8.44
CA ASP A 185 -7.37 -3.44 -7.19
C ASP A 185 -8.26 -2.98 -6.01
N ASP A 186 -8.03 -3.57 -4.84
CA ASP A 186 -8.74 -3.23 -3.60
C ASP A 186 -7.94 -2.25 -2.72
N SER A 187 -7.00 -1.50 -3.29
CA SER A 187 -6.22 -0.49 -2.58
C SER A 187 -7.08 0.71 -2.18
N GLN A 188 -6.66 1.45 -1.15
CA GLN A 188 -7.33 2.70 -0.76
C GLN A 188 -7.25 3.76 -1.86
N MET A 189 -6.17 3.73 -2.66
CA MET A 189 -5.99 4.62 -3.80
C MET A 189 -7.09 4.46 -4.84
N ASN A 190 -7.61 3.24 -5.00
CA ASN A 190 -8.70 2.92 -5.91
C ASN A 190 -10.10 3.06 -5.27
N LYS A 191 -10.20 3.62 -4.06
CA LYS A 191 -11.48 3.74 -3.34
C LYS A 191 -11.87 5.18 -3.13
N THR A 192 -13.17 5.45 -3.30
CA THR A 192 -13.82 6.72 -2.99
C THR A 192 -15.14 6.46 -2.28
N LEU A 193 -15.63 7.46 -1.56
CA LEU A 193 -16.99 7.45 -1.01
C LEU A 193 -17.92 8.07 -2.04
N CYS A 194 -18.86 7.29 -2.54
CA CYS A 194 -19.77 7.68 -3.60
C CYS A 194 -21.23 7.48 -3.20
N GLU A 195 -22.11 8.34 -3.69
CA GLU A 195 -23.55 8.20 -3.52
C GLU A 195 -24.04 6.88 -4.14
N ASN A 196 -24.74 6.07 -3.36
CA ASN A 196 -25.20 4.72 -3.75
C ASN A 196 -26.01 4.71 -5.04
N ARG A 197 -26.91 5.68 -5.18
CA ARG A 197 -27.75 5.79 -6.37
C ARG A 197 -26.92 6.06 -7.60
N PHE A 198 -26.00 7.04 -7.54
CA PHE A 198 -25.12 7.37 -8.66
C PHE A 198 -24.24 6.18 -9.03
N ASN A 199 -23.65 5.50 -8.04
CA ASN A 199 -22.80 4.35 -8.28
C ASN A 199 -23.56 3.22 -8.99
N ARG A 200 -24.77 2.89 -8.56
CA ARG A 200 -25.57 1.78 -9.09
C ARG A 200 -26.23 2.08 -10.42
N GLU A 201 -26.71 3.28 -10.64
CA GLU A 201 -27.48 3.65 -11.82
C GLU A 201 -26.62 4.23 -12.95
N THR A 202 -25.66 5.08 -12.61
CA THR A 202 -24.90 5.89 -13.60
C THR A 202 -23.49 5.38 -13.83
N LYS A 203 -22.69 5.24 -12.75
CA LYS A 203 -21.28 4.84 -12.87
C LYS A 203 -21.16 3.37 -13.22
N ARG A 204 -21.73 2.47 -12.46
CA ARG A 204 -21.62 1.02 -12.66
C ARG A 204 -20.14 0.57 -12.85
N ALA A 205 -19.84 -0.05 -14.01
CA ALA A 205 -18.48 -0.48 -14.38
C ALA A 205 -17.76 0.53 -15.31
N LYS A 206 -18.24 1.79 -15.37
CA LYS A 206 -17.60 2.84 -16.18
C LYS A 206 -16.41 3.44 -15.43
N LEU A 207 -15.42 3.87 -16.20
CA LEU A 207 -14.35 4.73 -15.70
C LEU A 207 -14.86 6.17 -15.53
N PRO A 208 -14.25 7.00 -14.68
CA PRO A 208 -14.59 8.41 -14.57
C PRO A 208 -14.54 9.15 -15.91
N ALA A 209 -13.59 8.81 -16.78
CA ALA A 209 -13.45 9.36 -18.13
C ALA A 209 -14.62 9.04 -19.08
N GLU A 210 -15.38 7.98 -18.79
CA GLU A 210 -16.54 7.56 -19.60
C GLU A 210 -17.86 8.20 -19.13
N LEU A 211 -17.81 9.01 -18.08
CA LEU A 211 -18.97 9.69 -17.52
C LEU A 211 -19.20 11.06 -18.21
N SER A 212 -20.46 11.43 -18.37
CA SER A 212 -20.83 12.72 -19.02
C SER A 212 -20.34 13.95 -18.24
N ASN A 213 -20.17 13.80 -16.93
CA ASN A 213 -19.69 14.85 -16.03
C ASN A 213 -18.19 14.69 -15.66
N HIS A 214 -17.41 14.07 -16.56
CA HIS A 214 -15.99 13.79 -16.33
C HIS A 214 -15.18 15.04 -15.97
N VAL A 215 -15.39 16.15 -16.69
CA VAL A 215 -14.66 17.41 -16.46
C VAL A 215 -14.87 17.91 -15.03
N GLU A 216 -16.11 17.93 -14.57
CA GLU A 216 -16.46 18.35 -13.20
C GLU A 216 -15.87 17.41 -12.12
N ILE A 217 -15.82 16.11 -12.43
CA ILE A 217 -15.18 15.12 -11.54
C ILE A 217 -13.69 15.43 -11.41
N MET A 218 -13.01 15.69 -12.51
CA MET A 218 -11.58 15.99 -12.51
C MET A 218 -11.26 17.29 -11.78
N GLU A 219 -12.03 18.35 -11.98
CA GLU A 219 -11.88 19.62 -11.27
C GLU A 219 -12.01 19.44 -9.75
N ARG A 220 -12.98 18.63 -9.28
CA ARG A 220 -13.14 18.33 -7.86
C ARG A 220 -11.97 17.53 -7.31
N ILE A 221 -11.52 16.51 -8.02
CA ILE A 221 -10.37 15.68 -7.64
C ILE A 221 -9.10 16.53 -7.55
N GLU A 222 -8.88 17.47 -8.47
CA GLU A 222 -7.78 18.42 -8.40
C GLU A 222 -7.85 19.28 -7.12
N SER A 223 -9.05 19.74 -6.76
CA SER A 223 -9.25 20.54 -5.56
C SER A 223 -8.92 19.78 -4.27
N PHE A 224 -9.04 18.46 -4.28
CA PHE A 224 -8.67 17.58 -3.16
C PHE A 224 -7.16 17.35 -3.03
N GLY A 225 -6.36 17.77 -4.01
CA GLY A 225 -4.92 17.57 -4.04
C GLY A 225 -4.50 16.12 -4.34
N TRP A 226 -5.35 15.33 -4.98
CA TRP A 226 -5.14 13.91 -5.26
C TRP A 226 -4.30 13.67 -6.53
N ARG A 227 -3.13 14.26 -6.65
CA ARG A 227 -2.26 14.07 -7.83
C ARG A 227 -1.97 12.60 -8.14
N GLU A 228 -1.64 11.80 -7.14
CA GLU A 228 -1.34 10.37 -7.33
C GLU A 228 -2.59 9.56 -7.75
N LYS A 229 -3.77 9.91 -7.23
CA LYS A 229 -5.03 9.31 -7.68
C LYS A 229 -5.37 9.69 -9.12
N MET A 230 -5.02 10.90 -9.55
CA MET A 230 -5.26 11.36 -10.93
C MET A 230 -4.43 10.60 -11.96
N GLU A 231 -3.15 10.36 -11.69
CA GLU A 231 -2.28 9.60 -12.59
C GLU A 231 -2.76 8.16 -12.83
N SER A 232 -3.47 7.58 -11.87
CA SER A 232 -4.07 6.25 -12.01
C SER A 232 -5.42 6.23 -12.73
N LEU A 233 -5.99 7.40 -13.05
CA LEU A 233 -7.32 7.58 -13.66
C LEU A 233 -7.27 8.02 -15.14
N GLN A 234 -6.08 8.35 -15.62
CA GLN A 234 -5.80 8.66 -17.03
C GLN A 234 -5.47 7.41 -17.82
#